data_568e8f88d1268f01159aaa0468a0ffbd
#
_entry.id   568e8f88d1268f01159aaa0468a0ffbd
#
_cell.length_a   1.000
_cell.length_b   1.000
_cell.length_c   1.000
_cell.angle_alpha   90.00
_cell.angle_beta   90.00
_cell.angle_gamma   90.00
#
_symmetry.space_group_name_H-M   'P 1'
#
loop_
_entity.id
_entity.type
_entity.pdbx_description
1 polymer ?
#
loop_
_entity_poly.entity_id
_entity_poly.type
_entity_poly.pdbx_seq_one_letter_code
_entity_poly.pdbx_strand_id
1 'polypeptide(L)'
;MMSSSVAPSFLQGYWQDTFNLKQHLQDFLNLDLETIEQELALGQESLKEIGHRDFDWEKASEFYRDRVGQAYLFDLGAWHMSNQDYIGGTLTLISDMAAGRVLDFGGGIGTHTIAAALCPQVEQVVYCDLNPINCNFVQSRAAKLGLSEKISCSLEVSPTEVFDTIICLDVMEHLLNPSQQLMEFYQMLAPSGKIILNWYFFKGFNQEFPFHLEDKPEINTFFTKVQSNFMEVFHPHLITARCYRKLTVS
;
A
#
# COMPACT_ATOMS: atom_id res chain seq x y z
N MET A 1 3.24 -33.02 -12.03
CA MET A 1 4.01 -31.95 -12.65
C MET A 1 3.47 -30.66 -12.06
N MET A 2 4.21 -30.04 -11.16
CA MET A 2 3.84 -28.72 -10.63
C MET A 2 4.09 -27.72 -11.75
N SER A 3 3.05 -27.07 -12.24
CA SER A 3 3.16 -25.92 -13.11
C SER A 3 3.96 -24.87 -12.33
N SER A 4 5.14 -24.53 -12.80
CA SER A 4 5.81 -23.33 -12.34
C SER A 4 4.87 -22.17 -12.67
N SER A 5 4.25 -21.57 -11.68
CA SER A 5 3.52 -20.33 -11.85
C SER A 5 4.55 -19.28 -12.25
N VAL A 6 4.71 -19.07 -13.54
CA VAL A 6 5.48 -17.95 -14.06
C VAL A 6 4.74 -16.72 -13.61
N ALA A 7 5.39 -15.85 -12.84
CA ALA A 7 4.80 -14.57 -12.45
C ALA A 7 4.25 -13.89 -13.72
N PRO A 8 3.08 -13.25 -13.64
CA PRO A 8 2.47 -12.60 -14.80
C PRO A 8 3.48 -11.70 -15.51
N SER A 9 3.53 -11.76 -16.83
CA SER A 9 4.56 -11.08 -17.63
C SER A 9 4.66 -9.57 -17.38
N PHE A 10 3.55 -8.93 -16.97
CA PHE A 10 3.53 -7.51 -16.64
C PHE A 10 4.23 -7.16 -15.31
N LEU A 11 4.39 -8.14 -14.39
CA LEU A 11 5.17 -7.95 -13.17
C LEU A 11 6.70 -7.96 -13.41
N GLN A 12 7.16 -8.36 -14.61
CA GLN A 12 8.60 -8.32 -14.95
C GLN A 12 9.18 -6.91 -14.81
N GLY A 13 8.40 -5.87 -15.12
CA GLY A 13 8.81 -4.49 -14.91
C GLY A 13 9.13 -4.15 -13.45
N TYR A 14 8.43 -4.78 -12.50
CA TYR A 14 8.79 -4.63 -11.09
C TYR A 14 10.12 -5.33 -10.76
N TRP A 15 10.30 -6.56 -11.19
CA TRP A 15 11.50 -7.34 -10.89
C TRP A 15 12.76 -6.75 -11.51
N GLN A 16 12.65 -6.06 -12.64
CA GLN A 16 13.77 -5.44 -13.32
C GLN A 16 14.22 -4.14 -12.65
N ASP A 17 13.30 -3.25 -12.37
CA ASP A 17 13.64 -1.89 -11.91
C ASP A 17 12.51 -1.20 -11.10
N THR A 18 11.63 -1.96 -10.48
CA THR A 18 10.51 -1.42 -9.66
C THR A 18 9.61 -0.47 -10.47
N PHE A 19 9.29 -0.87 -11.72
CA PHE A 19 8.53 -0.03 -12.67
C PHE A 19 9.21 1.33 -12.93
N ASN A 20 10.49 1.34 -13.27
CA ASN A 20 11.32 2.52 -13.56
C ASN A 20 11.37 3.53 -12.38
N LEU A 21 11.35 3.06 -11.13
CA LEU A 21 11.24 3.92 -9.97
C LEU A 21 12.31 5.01 -9.91
N LYS A 22 13.60 4.65 -10.09
CA LYS A 22 14.71 5.61 -10.02
C LYS A 22 14.56 6.71 -11.08
N GLN A 23 14.23 6.33 -12.31
CA GLN A 23 14.02 7.28 -13.41
C GLN A 23 12.82 8.20 -13.11
N HIS A 24 11.76 7.66 -12.55
CA HIS A 24 10.60 8.47 -12.18
C HIS A 24 10.91 9.45 -11.04
N LEU A 25 11.73 9.06 -10.06
CA LEU A 25 12.21 9.96 -9.00
C LEU A 25 13.08 11.08 -9.58
N GLN A 26 14.04 10.74 -10.47
CA GLN A 26 14.88 11.74 -11.14
C GLN A 26 14.03 12.81 -11.83
N ASP A 27 13.08 12.37 -12.66
CA ASP A 27 12.27 13.26 -13.47
C ASP A 27 11.29 14.09 -12.60
N PHE A 28 10.74 13.51 -11.55
CA PHE A 28 9.79 14.19 -10.67
C PHE A 28 10.46 15.24 -9.77
N LEU A 29 11.62 14.90 -9.23
CA LEU A 29 12.37 15.76 -8.31
C LEU A 29 13.37 16.68 -9.04
N ASN A 30 13.61 16.45 -10.33
CA ASN A 30 14.64 17.11 -11.14
C ASN A 30 16.04 17.00 -10.50
N LEU A 31 16.39 15.77 -10.07
CA LEU A 31 17.67 15.41 -9.48
C LEU A 31 18.44 14.48 -10.43
N ASP A 32 19.76 14.47 -10.34
CA ASP A 32 20.58 13.51 -11.06
C ASP A 32 20.55 12.11 -10.40
N LEU A 33 21.01 11.11 -11.13
CA LEU A 33 20.97 9.72 -10.66
C LEU A 33 21.83 9.50 -9.42
N GLU A 34 22.98 10.15 -9.33
CA GLU A 34 23.90 10.02 -8.20
C GLU A 34 23.24 10.52 -6.92
N THR A 35 22.58 11.69 -6.99
CA THR A 35 21.80 12.24 -5.87
C THR A 35 20.65 11.32 -5.48
N ILE A 36 19.88 10.78 -6.45
CA ILE A 36 18.80 9.83 -6.16
C ILE A 36 19.31 8.58 -5.46
N GLU A 37 20.45 8.04 -5.88
CA GLU A 37 21.03 6.83 -5.25
C GLU A 37 21.54 7.11 -3.83
N GLN A 38 22.11 8.28 -3.59
CA GLN A 38 22.54 8.72 -2.26
C GLN A 38 21.31 8.87 -1.33
N GLU A 39 20.27 9.57 -1.77
CA GLU A 39 19.04 9.77 -0.98
C GLU A 39 18.31 8.44 -0.70
N LEU A 40 18.23 7.53 -1.68
CA LEU A 40 17.67 6.19 -1.46
C LEU A 40 18.48 5.38 -0.43
N ALA A 41 19.81 5.51 -0.42
CA ALA A 41 20.64 4.84 0.57
C ALA A 41 20.44 5.38 1.98
N LEU A 42 20.06 6.65 2.13
CA LEU A 42 19.80 7.32 3.41
C LEU A 42 18.32 7.28 3.83
N GLY A 43 17.42 6.91 2.94
CA GLY A 43 15.97 7.09 3.10
C GLY A 43 15.42 6.57 4.44
N GLN A 44 15.73 5.33 4.79
CA GLN A 44 15.23 4.73 6.04
C GLN A 44 15.78 5.38 7.31
N GLU A 45 17.00 5.94 7.28
CA GLU A 45 17.59 6.62 8.44
C GLU A 45 16.98 8.01 8.61
N SER A 46 16.76 8.74 7.52
CA SER A 46 16.18 10.08 7.53
C SER A 46 14.79 10.12 8.15
N LEU A 47 13.96 9.12 7.86
CA LEU A 47 12.61 9.04 8.43
C LEU A 47 12.62 8.74 9.93
N LYS A 48 13.53 7.89 10.40
CA LYS A 48 13.73 7.62 11.83
C LYS A 48 14.09 8.89 12.60
N GLU A 49 14.89 9.77 12.02
CA GLU A 49 15.28 11.03 12.67
C GLU A 49 14.11 12.01 12.78
N ILE A 50 13.22 12.07 11.77
CA ILE A 50 12.05 12.95 11.77
C ILE A 50 11.02 12.52 12.81
N GLY A 51 10.85 11.21 13.03
CA GLY A 51 9.73 10.64 13.78
C GLY A 51 10.03 10.18 15.20
N HIS A 52 11.28 9.97 15.55
CA HIS A 52 11.66 9.17 16.70
C HIS A 52 11.38 9.77 18.08
N ARG A 53 11.18 11.08 18.23
CA ARG A 53 11.08 11.72 19.55
C ARG A 53 9.72 12.28 19.91
N ASP A 54 8.89 12.62 18.92
CA ASP A 54 7.66 13.39 19.13
C ASP A 54 6.45 12.82 18.35
N PHE A 55 6.41 11.50 18.10
CA PHE A 55 5.28 10.90 17.40
C PHE A 55 4.05 10.87 18.32
N ASP A 56 3.08 11.68 17.97
CA ASP A 56 1.79 11.79 18.66
C ASP A 56 0.73 11.08 17.81
N TRP A 57 0.16 10.00 18.34
CA TRP A 57 -0.87 9.22 17.66
C TRP A 57 -2.09 10.05 17.28
N GLU A 58 -2.45 11.07 18.08
CA GLU A 58 -3.58 11.96 17.77
C GLU A 58 -3.26 12.84 16.54
N LYS A 59 -1.98 13.02 16.23
CA LYS A 59 -1.47 13.80 15.08
C LYS A 59 -0.82 12.94 14.00
N ALA A 60 -1.02 11.63 14.03
CA ALA A 60 -0.43 10.72 13.06
C ALA A 60 -0.75 11.13 11.61
N SER A 61 -2.00 11.50 11.34
CA SER A 61 -2.43 11.95 10.01
C SER A 61 -1.73 13.24 9.58
N GLU A 62 -1.53 14.20 10.51
CA GLU A 62 -0.79 15.44 10.24
C GLU A 62 0.70 15.14 9.96
N PHE A 63 1.29 14.22 10.71
CA PHE A 63 2.66 13.78 10.50
C PHE A 63 2.88 13.26 9.09
N TYR A 64 2.07 12.29 8.63
CA TYR A 64 2.18 11.72 7.29
C TYR A 64 1.82 12.71 6.17
N ARG A 65 0.89 13.64 6.42
CA ARG A 65 0.49 14.67 5.46
C ARG A 65 1.55 15.75 5.28
N ASP A 66 2.09 16.27 6.38
CA ASP A 66 2.76 17.57 6.37
C ASP A 66 4.25 17.50 6.75
N ARG A 67 4.68 16.47 7.51
CA ARG A 67 6.04 16.43 8.06
C ARG A 67 7.02 15.54 7.31
N VAL A 68 6.57 14.40 6.79
CA VAL A 68 7.45 13.44 6.10
C VAL A 68 7.93 13.95 4.72
N GLY A 69 7.12 14.77 4.04
CA GLY A 69 7.52 15.47 2.82
C GLY A 69 8.08 14.54 1.74
N GLN A 70 9.10 15.01 1.03
CA GLN A 70 9.80 14.26 -0.03
C GLN A 70 10.65 13.10 0.50
N ALA A 71 11.12 13.16 1.75
CA ALA A 71 11.93 12.11 2.36
C ALA A 71 11.19 10.77 2.34
N TYR A 72 9.86 10.80 2.41
CA TYR A 72 9.04 9.59 2.36
C TYR A 72 9.10 8.86 1.02
N LEU A 73 9.33 9.57 -0.10
CA LEU A 73 9.54 8.93 -1.40
C LEU A 73 10.81 8.06 -1.41
N PHE A 74 11.86 8.54 -0.77
CA PHE A 74 13.13 7.82 -0.69
C PHE A 74 13.06 6.65 0.29
N ASP A 75 12.41 6.83 1.44
CA ASP A 75 12.21 5.77 2.41
C ASP A 75 11.40 4.61 1.81
N LEU A 76 10.22 4.89 1.27
CA LEU A 76 9.39 3.88 0.60
C LEU A 76 10.09 3.30 -0.65
N GLY A 77 10.82 4.13 -1.40
CA GLY A 77 11.59 3.68 -2.56
C GLY A 77 12.66 2.66 -2.17
N ALA A 78 13.46 2.98 -1.16
CA ALA A 78 14.48 2.08 -0.61
C ALA A 78 13.87 0.78 -0.08
N TRP A 79 12.75 0.88 0.66
CA TRP A 79 12.01 -0.27 1.17
C TRP A 79 11.55 -1.20 0.04
N HIS A 80 10.86 -0.66 -0.98
CA HIS A 80 10.33 -1.45 -2.09
C HIS A 80 11.41 -2.09 -2.96
N MET A 81 12.59 -1.45 -3.08
CA MET A 81 13.70 -2.00 -3.84
C MET A 81 14.49 -3.05 -3.07
N SER A 82 14.62 -2.92 -1.74
CA SER A 82 15.39 -3.85 -0.92
C SER A 82 14.60 -5.09 -0.48
N ASN A 83 13.26 -5.06 -0.53
CA ASN A 83 12.38 -6.15 -0.08
C ASN A 83 11.60 -6.77 -1.26
N GLN A 84 12.28 -7.07 -2.36
CA GLN A 84 11.65 -7.54 -3.59
C GLN A 84 10.82 -8.82 -3.41
N ASP A 85 11.27 -9.77 -2.60
CA ASP A 85 10.53 -11.01 -2.36
C ASP A 85 9.18 -10.74 -1.65
N TYR A 86 9.21 -9.85 -0.65
CA TYR A 86 8.00 -9.44 0.07
C TYR A 86 7.04 -8.71 -0.84
N ILE A 87 7.49 -7.64 -1.50
CA ILE A 87 6.67 -6.85 -2.41
C ILE A 87 6.19 -7.70 -3.59
N GLY A 88 7.06 -8.53 -4.18
CA GLY A 88 6.67 -9.44 -5.24
C GLY A 88 5.59 -10.44 -4.84
N GLY A 89 5.60 -10.89 -3.58
CA GLY A 89 4.50 -11.69 -3.01
C GLY A 89 3.19 -10.91 -2.98
N THR A 90 3.19 -9.65 -2.53
CA THR A 90 1.99 -8.80 -2.52
C THR A 90 1.49 -8.50 -3.94
N LEU A 91 2.39 -8.23 -4.88
CA LEU A 91 2.03 -8.00 -6.29
C LEU A 91 1.42 -9.26 -6.94
N THR A 92 1.92 -10.43 -6.61
CA THR A 92 1.35 -11.70 -7.08
C THR A 92 -0.08 -11.88 -6.56
N LEU A 93 -0.30 -11.60 -5.27
CA LEU A 93 -1.65 -11.66 -4.68
C LEU A 93 -2.61 -10.65 -5.35
N ILE A 94 -2.16 -9.42 -5.62
CA ILE A 94 -2.93 -8.42 -6.35
C ILE A 94 -3.28 -8.91 -7.75
N SER A 95 -2.30 -9.47 -8.47
CA SER A 95 -2.51 -10.04 -9.80
C SER A 95 -3.60 -11.11 -9.85
N ASP A 96 -3.66 -11.95 -8.81
CA ASP A 96 -4.58 -13.08 -8.79
C ASP A 96 -5.97 -12.71 -8.23
N MET A 97 -6.06 -11.67 -7.42
CA MET A 97 -7.26 -11.39 -6.62
C MET A 97 -7.94 -10.06 -6.98
N ALA A 98 -7.21 -9.04 -7.44
CA ALA A 98 -7.77 -7.73 -7.75
C ALA A 98 -8.57 -7.77 -9.06
N ALA A 99 -9.73 -7.12 -9.07
CA ALA A 99 -10.59 -6.99 -10.26
C ALA A 99 -11.52 -5.78 -10.13
N GLY A 100 -12.09 -5.36 -11.25
CA GLY A 100 -13.07 -4.30 -11.33
C GLY A 100 -12.53 -2.94 -10.91
N ARG A 101 -13.30 -2.21 -10.12
CA ARG A 101 -12.90 -0.92 -9.54
C ARG A 101 -12.13 -1.16 -8.23
N VAL A 102 -10.89 -0.69 -8.19
CA VAL A 102 -9.94 -0.93 -7.09
C VAL A 102 -9.70 0.35 -6.32
N LEU A 103 -9.68 0.28 -4.98
CA LEU A 103 -9.11 1.28 -4.10
C LEU A 103 -7.73 0.79 -3.62
N ASP A 104 -6.70 1.60 -3.77
CA ASP A 104 -5.41 1.42 -3.12
C ASP A 104 -5.25 2.47 -2.02
N PHE A 105 -5.50 2.08 -0.77
CA PHE A 105 -5.54 2.95 0.39
C PHE A 105 -4.19 2.96 1.12
N GLY A 106 -3.61 4.15 1.26
CA GLY A 106 -2.24 4.32 1.77
C GLY A 106 -1.19 3.86 0.73
N GLY A 107 -1.46 4.11 -0.57
CA GLY A 107 -0.70 3.52 -1.68
C GLY A 107 0.76 3.98 -1.82
N GLY A 108 1.23 4.94 -0.97
CA GLY A 108 2.62 5.38 -0.90
C GLY A 108 3.18 5.81 -2.26
N ILE A 109 4.28 5.20 -2.69
CA ILE A 109 4.91 5.51 -4.00
C ILE A 109 4.20 4.86 -5.20
N GLY A 110 3.04 4.20 -4.98
CA GLY A 110 2.17 3.67 -6.02
C GLY A 110 2.62 2.36 -6.66
N THR A 111 3.47 1.58 -6.03
CA THR A 111 3.92 0.28 -6.59
C THR A 111 2.74 -0.69 -6.73
N HIS A 112 1.91 -0.82 -5.71
CA HIS A 112 0.72 -1.66 -5.72
C HIS A 112 -0.37 -1.10 -6.65
N THR A 113 -0.54 0.23 -6.68
CA THR A 113 -1.42 0.94 -7.62
C THR A 113 -1.09 0.61 -9.08
N ILE A 114 0.20 0.72 -9.46
CA ILE A 114 0.67 0.43 -10.82
C ILE A 114 0.45 -1.04 -11.15
N ALA A 115 0.81 -1.95 -10.23
CA ALA A 115 0.60 -3.38 -10.43
C ALA A 115 -0.89 -3.72 -10.64
N ALA A 116 -1.79 -3.16 -9.82
CA ALA A 116 -3.23 -3.32 -9.99
C ALA A 116 -3.71 -2.78 -11.33
N ALA A 117 -3.26 -1.59 -11.73
CA ALA A 117 -3.62 -0.98 -13.01
C ALA A 117 -3.13 -1.78 -14.22
N LEU A 118 -2.04 -2.51 -14.10
CA LEU A 118 -1.53 -3.40 -15.15
C LEU A 118 -2.32 -4.72 -15.26
N CYS A 119 -3.14 -5.07 -14.25
CA CYS A 119 -3.99 -6.27 -14.33
C CYS A 119 -5.10 -6.09 -15.37
N PRO A 120 -5.30 -7.05 -16.29
CA PRO A 120 -6.33 -6.95 -17.34
C PRO A 120 -7.75 -6.91 -16.78
N GLN A 121 -8.01 -7.56 -15.65
CA GLN A 121 -9.30 -7.63 -14.99
C GLN A 121 -9.62 -6.41 -14.10
N VAL A 122 -8.68 -5.49 -13.92
CA VAL A 122 -8.91 -4.23 -13.20
C VAL A 122 -9.34 -3.16 -14.20
N GLU A 123 -10.44 -2.50 -13.92
CA GLU A 123 -11.02 -1.46 -14.77
C GLU A 123 -10.48 -0.07 -14.45
N GLN A 124 -10.41 0.24 -13.15
CA GLN A 124 -9.97 1.53 -12.62
C GLN A 124 -9.29 1.33 -11.26
N VAL A 125 -8.29 2.15 -10.97
CA VAL A 125 -7.65 2.23 -9.65
C VAL A 125 -7.82 3.65 -9.12
N VAL A 126 -8.44 3.76 -7.94
CA VAL A 126 -8.46 4.97 -7.13
C VAL A 126 -7.31 4.83 -6.12
N TYR A 127 -6.26 5.58 -6.33
CA TYR A 127 -5.17 5.73 -5.37
C TYR A 127 -5.56 6.76 -4.31
N CYS A 128 -5.35 6.42 -3.03
CA CYS A 128 -5.60 7.32 -1.91
C CYS A 128 -4.41 7.31 -0.95
N ASP A 129 -3.87 8.49 -0.65
CA ASP A 129 -2.77 8.66 0.32
C ASP A 129 -2.86 10.06 0.94
N LEU A 130 -2.54 10.18 2.22
CA LEU A 130 -2.59 11.46 2.94
C LEU A 130 -1.52 12.45 2.47
N ASN A 131 -0.39 11.95 1.93
CA ASN A 131 0.72 12.79 1.50
C ASN A 131 0.49 13.33 0.08
N PRO A 132 0.34 14.65 -0.11
CA PRO A 132 0.13 15.24 -1.42
C PRO A 132 1.32 15.06 -2.38
N ILE A 133 2.54 14.89 -1.85
CA ILE A 133 3.73 14.64 -2.66
C ILE A 133 3.66 13.23 -3.26
N ASN A 134 3.25 12.22 -2.47
CA ASN A 134 3.01 10.87 -2.95
C ASN A 134 1.95 10.88 -4.06
N CYS A 135 0.83 11.57 -3.84
CA CYS A 135 -0.24 11.69 -4.83
C CYS A 135 0.27 12.27 -6.17
N ASN A 136 1.01 13.37 -6.12
CA ASN A 136 1.60 14.01 -7.30
C ASN A 136 2.65 13.09 -7.98
N PHE A 137 3.44 12.39 -7.19
CA PHE A 137 4.43 11.44 -7.71
C PHE A 137 3.76 10.28 -8.44
N VAL A 138 2.71 9.68 -7.85
CA VAL A 138 1.97 8.58 -8.47
C VAL A 138 1.27 9.03 -9.75
N GLN A 139 0.70 10.25 -9.79
CA GLN A 139 0.16 10.82 -11.03
C GLN A 139 1.24 10.95 -12.12
N SER A 140 2.43 11.41 -11.76
CA SER A 140 3.57 11.50 -12.68
C SER A 140 3.99 10.12 -13.19
N ARG A 141 4.07 9.11 -12.30
CA ARG A 141 4.36 7.72 -12.69
C ARG A 141 3.31 7.16 -13.64
N ALA A 142 2.03 7.36 -13.33
CA ALA A 142 0.92 6.92 -14.16
C ALA A 142 0.98 7.51 -15.57
N ALA A 143 1.30 8.80 -15.69
CA ALA A 143 1.46 9.45 -16.99
C ALA A 143 2.61 8.85 -17.81
N LYS A 144 3.76 8.61 -17.19
CA LYS A 144 4.94 8.02 -17.86
C LYS A 144 4.72 6.58 -18.31
N LEU A 145 3.90 5.83 -17.59
CA LEU A 145 3.56 4.44 -17.87
C LEU A 145 2.33 4.30 -18.79
N GLY A 146 1.71 5.40 -19.21
CA GLY A 146 0.50 5.37 -20.04
C GLY A 146 -0.74 4.88 -19.29
N LEU A 147 -0.80 5.05 -17.96
CA LEU A 147 -1.86 4.57 -17.08
C LEU A 147 -2.78 5.68 -16.55
N SER A 148 -2.65 6.93 -17.04
CA SER A 148 -3.42 8.08 -16.54
C SER A 148 -4.93 7.92 -16.66
N GLU A 149 -5.42 7.22 -17.67
CA GLU A 149 -6.86 6.97 -17.85
C GLU A 149 -7.39 5.90 -16.87
N LYS A 150 -6.49 5.10 -16.29
CA LYS A 150 -6.85 3.98 -15.41
C LYS A 150 -6.61 4.28 -13.94
N ILE A 151 -5.70 5.22 -13.61
CA ILE A 151 -5.35 5.61 -12.24
C ILE A 151 -5.84 7.03 -11.97
N SER A 152 -6.66 7.19 -10.95
CA SER A 152 -7.00 8.49 -10.36
C SER A 152 -6.40 8.59 -8.96
N CYS A 153 -5.89 9.77 -8.59
CA CYS A 153 -5.26 10.02 -7.29
C CYS A 153 -6.09 11.00 -6.48
N SER A 154 -6.26 10.69 -5.19
CA SER A 154 -6.98 11.53 -4.22
C SER A 154 -6.27 11.51 -2.87
N LEU A 155 -6.43 12.57 -2.09
CA LEU A 155 -5.97 12.62 -0.69
C LEU A 155 -6.99 12.02 0.28
N GLU A 156 -8.24 11.91 -0.16
CA GLU A 156 -9.35 11.35 0.61
C GLU A 156 -10.26 10.57 -0.32
N VAL A 157 -10.93 9.57 0.22
CA VAL A 157 -11.95 8.78 -0.48
C VAL A 157 -13.28 8.90 0.25
N SER A 158 -14.36 9.09 -0.51
CA SER A 158 -15.70 9.19 0.10
C SER A 158 -16.13 7.82 0.65
N PRO A 159 -16.67 7.75 1.88
CA PRO A 159 -17.17 6.50 2.46
C PRO A 159 -18.39 5.93 1.73
N THR A 160 -18.97 6.69 0.79
CA THR A 160 -20.10 6.25 -0.04
C THR A 160 -19.67 5.62 -1.36
N GLU A 161 -18.38 5.66 -1.68
CA GLU A 161 -17.86 4.99 -2.88
C GLU A 161 -17.87 3.47 -2.71
N VAL A 162 -18.03 2.76 -3.82
CA VAL A 162 -18.07 1.31 -3.83
C VAL A 162 -16.96 0.75 -4.71
N PHE A 163 -16.26 -0.27 -4.20
CA PHE A 163 -15.14 -0.92 -4.84
C PHE A 163 -15.31 -2.44 -4.90
N ASP A 164 -14.87 -3.04 -5.98
CA ASP A 164 -14.81 -4.50 -6.13
C ASP A 164 -13.60 -5.08 -5.38
N THR A 165 -12.52 -4.29 -5.30
CA THR A 165 -11.33 -4.66 -4.55
C THR A 165 -10.79 -3.45 -3.76
N ILE A 166 -10.40 -3.68 -2.52
CA ILE A 166 -9.63 -2.72 -1.72
C ILE A 166 -8.26 -3.33 -1.45
N ILE A 167 -7.20 -2.55 -1.64
CA ILE A 167 -5.82 -2.86 -1.28
C ILE A 167 -5.45 -1.94 -0.13
N CYS A 168 -4.94 -2.48 0.97
CA CYS A 168 -4.47 -1.74 2.11
C CYS A 168 -3.29 -2.50 2.72
N LEU A 169 -2.08 -2.13 2.34
CA LEU A 169 -0.85 -2.84 2.66
C LEU A 169 0.12 -1.93 3.41
N ASP A 170 0.63 -2.43 4.54
CA ASP A 170 1.55 -1.72 5.44
C ASP A 170 0.98 -0.36 5.93
N VAL A 171 -0.33 -0.36 6.29
CA VAL A 171 -1.08 0.82 6.71
C VAL A 171 -1.83 0.62 8.02
N MET A 172 -2.45 -0.55 8.24
CA MET A 172 -3.35 -0.77 9.38
C MET A 172 -2.65 -0.56 10.73
N GLU A 173 -1.38 -0.90 10.83
CA GLU A 173 -0.54 -0.71 12.02
C GLU A 173 -0.21 0.76 12.32
N HIS A 174 -0.39 1.65 11.35
CA HIS A 174 -0.16 3.09 11.47
C HIS A 174 -1.44 3.88 11.78
N LEU A 175 -2.58 3.20 11.95
CA LEU A 175 -3.86 3.82 12.27
C LEU A 175 -4.14 3.75 13.77
N LEU A 176 -4.69 4.85 14.33
CA LEU A 176 -5.14 4.88 15.72
C LEU A 176 -6.33 3.94 15.96
N ASN A 177 -7.24 3.86 14.97
CA ASN A 177 -8.48 3.07 15.03
C ASN A 177 -8.59 2.12 13.82
N PRO A 178 -7.71 1.10 13.69
CA PRO A 178 -7.72 0.19 12.54
C PRO A 178 -9.01 -0.62 12.44
N SER A 179 -9.66 -0.90 13.58
CA SER A 179 -10.94 -1.60 13.58
C SER A 179 -12.07 -0.78 12.99
N GLN A 180 -12.07 0.55 13.16
CA GLN A 180 -13.03 1.46 12.54
C GLN A 180 -12.77 1.51 11.02
N GLN A 181 -11.52 1.73 10.61
CA GLN A 181 -11.15 1.77 9.18
C GLN A 181 -11.53 0.48 8.46
N LEU A 182 -11.33 -0.68 9.09
CA LEU A 182 -11.76 -1.97 8.53
C LEU A 182 -13.27 -2.01 8.28
N MET A 183 -14.09 -1.43 9.16
CA MET A 183 -15.54 -1.39 8.97
C MET A 183 -15.97 -0.37 7.92
N GLU A 184 -15.24 0.71 7.74
CA GLU A 184 -15.43 1.63 6.61
C GLU A 184 -15.14 0.91 5.29
N PHE A 185 -14.05 0.16 5.20
CA PHE A 185 -13.78 -0.70 4.04
C PHE A 185 -14.88 -1.74 3.80
N TYR A 186 -15.41 -2.34 4.88
CA TYR A 186 -16.54 -3.27 4.74
C TYR A 186 -17.75 -2.61 4.08
N GLN A 187 -18.05 -1.35 4.42
CA GLN A 187 -19.16 -0.61 3.81
C GLN A 187 -18.87 -0.24 2.35
N MET A 188 -17.63 0.13 2.05
CA MET A 188 -17.21 0.50 0.70
C MET A 188 -17.04 -0.70 -0.25
N LEU A 189 -16.97 -1.92 0.25
CA LEU A 189 -16.88 -3.11 -0.58
C LEU A 189 -18.23 -3.48 -1.19
N ALA A 190 -18.22 -3.75 -2.48
CA ALA A 190 -19.35 -4.40 -3.18
C ALA A 190 -19.75 -5.72 -2.48
N PRO A 191 -20.98 -6.26 -2.70
CA PRO A 191 -21.44 -7.48 -2.03
C PRO A 191 -20.52 -8.69 -2.17
N SER A 192 -19.84 -8.83 -3.31
CA SER A 192 -18.83 -9.89 -3.56
C SER A 192 -17.40 -9.38 -3.52
N GLY A 193 -17.21 -8.14 -3.06
CA GLY A 193 -15.93 -7.46 -3.05
C GLY A 193 -14.91 -8.12 -2.13
N LYS A 194 -13.64 -7.87 -2.43
CA LYS A 194 -12.51 -8.42 -1.70
C LYS A 194 -11.64 -7.30 -1.13
N ILE A 195 -10.98 -7.58 -0.02
CA ILE A 195 -9.93 -6.74 0.52
C ILE A 195 -8.63 -7.52 0.60
N ILE A 196 -7.55 -6.93 0.10
CA ILE A 196 -6.18 -7.40 0.23
C ILE A 196 -5.54 -6.53 1.28
N LEU A 197 -5.18 -7.11 2.41
CA LEU A 197 -4.58 -6.36 3.52
C LEU A 197 -3.54 -7.20 4.25
N ASN A 198 -2.70 -6.48 4.99
CA ASN A 198 -1.81 -7.01 5.99
C ASN A 198 -1.81 -6.08 7.21
N TRP A 199 -1.05 -6.46 8.19
CA TRP A 199 -0.83 -5.72 9.43
C TRP A 199 0.45 -6.19 10.11
N TYR A 200 1.11 -5.28 10.82
CA TYR A 200 2.23 -5.61 11.68
C TYR A 200 2.14 -4.85 12.99
N PHE A 201 1.16 -5.22 13.85
CA PHE A 201 0.90 -4.63 15.17
C PHE A 201 1.99 -5.00 16.19
N PHE A 202 3.22 -4.65 15.88
CA PHE A 202 4.36 -4.93 16.73
C PHE A 202 5.46 -3.89 16.49
N LYS A 203 5.93 -3.28 17.57
CA LYS A 203 6.98 -2.25 17.49
C LYS A 203 8.40 -2.78 17.31
N GLY A 204 8.56 -4.10 17.26
CA GLY A 204 9.87 -4.76 17.24
C GLY A 204 10.43 -5.02 18.65
N PHE A 205 11.36 -5.95 18.75
CA PHE A 205 11.98 -6.32 20.03
C PHE A 205 12.82 -5.18 20.62
N ASN A 206 13.36 -4.31 19.79
CA ASN A 206 14.16 -3.14 20.19
C ASN A 206 13.47 -1.81 19.82
N GLN A 207 12.13 -1.82 19.63
CA GLN A 207 11.35 -0.66 19.22
C GLN A 207 11.76 -0.11 17.83
N GLU A 208 12.12 -1.03 16.91
CA GLU A 208 12.55 -0.68 15.55
C GLU A 208 11.44 -0.01 14.74
N PHE A 209 10.18 -0.26 15.11
CA PHE A 209 8.98 0.27 14.46
C PHE A 209 8.16 1.12 15.45
N PRO A 210 8.66 2.30 15.86
CA PRO A 210 8.02 3.11 16.90
C PRO A 210 6.62 3.60 16.52
N PHE A 211 6.29 3.63 15.21
CA PHE A 211 5.02 4.09 14.65
C PHE A 211 3.98 2.97 14.48
N HIS A 212 4.25 1.76 14.96
CA HIS A 212 3.28 0.67 14.93
C HIS A 212 2.41 0.68 16.18
N LEU A 213 1.11 0.47 15.99
CA LEU A 213 0.15 0.37 17.09
C LEU A 213 0.40 -0.90 17.91
N GLU A 214 0.42 -0.76 19.24
CA GLU A 214 0.49 -1.88 20.21
C GLU A 214 -0.70 -1.89 21.20
N ASP A 215 -1.78 -1.16 20.92
CA ASP A 215 -2.97 -1.16 21.76
C ASP A 215 -3.71 -2.50 21.68
N LYS A 216 -3.51 -3.35 22.68
CA LYS A 216 -4.09 -4.71 22.70
C LYS A 216 -5.63 -4.73 22.64
N PRO A 217 -6.38 -3.89 23.34
CA PRO A 217 -7.83 -3.77 23.19
C PRO A 217 -8.26 -3.48 21.76
N GLU A 218 -7.65 -2.50 21.10
CA GLU A 218 -7.96 -2.13 19.72
C GLU A 218 -7.59 -3.24 18.73
N ILE A 219 -6.41 -3.84 18.90
CA ILE A 219 -5.97 -4.98 18.08
C ILE A 219 -6.93 -6.18 18.22
N ASN A 220 -7.38 -6.50 19.42
CA ASN A 220 -8.37 -7.55 19.63
C ASN A 220 -9.70 -7.23 18.96
N THR A 221 -10.13 -5.95 19.01
CA THR A 221 -11.35 -5.47 18.34
C THR A 221 -11.21 -5.61 16.83
N PHE A 222 -10.06 -5.23 16.26
CA PHE A 222 -9.75 -5.39 14.85
C PHE A 222 -9.90 -6.86 14.40
N PHE A 223 -9.24 -7.81 15.08
CA PHE A 223 -9.33 -9.23 14.73
C PHE A 223 -10.73 -9.80 14.91
N THR A 224 -11.46 -9.36 15.93
CA THR A 224 -12.87 -9.75 16.12
C THR A 224 -13.70 -9.31 14.91
N LYS A 225 -13.49 -8.09 14.40
CA LYS A 225 -14.20 -7.59 13.23
C LYS A 225 -13.78 -8.31 11.94
N VAL A 226 -12.48 -8.64 11.76
CA VAL A 226 -12.02 -9.47 10.64
C VAL A 226 -12.78 -10.81 10.65
N GLN A 227 -12.77 -11.52 11.77
CA GLN A 227 -13.38 -12.86 11.89
C GLN A 227 -14.92 -12.85 11.73
N SER A 228 -15.57 -11.76 12.15
CA SER A 228 -17.04 -11.68 12.12
C SER A 228 -17.60 -11.21 10.78
N ASN A 229 -16.83 -10.47 9.99
CA ASN A 229 -17.34 -9.78 8.80
C ASN A 229 -16.69 -10.24 7.50
N PHE A 230 -15.60 -11.00 7.58
CA PHE A 230 -14.84 -11.40 6.42
C PHE A 230 -14.52 -12.90 6.44
N MET A 231 -14.40 -13.48 5.25
CA MET A 231 -13.92 -14.84 5.04
C MET A 231 -12.61 -14.79 4.27
N GLU A 232 -11.56 -15.41 4.82
CA GLU A 232 -10.29 -15.49 4.13
C GLU A 232 -10.42 -16.29 2.82
N VAL A 233 -9.85 -15.73 1.75
CA VAL A 233 -9.68 -16.38 0.46
C VAL A 233 -8.26 -16.91 0.41
N PHE A 234 -8.08 -18.19 0.63
CA PHE A 234 -6.77 -18.81 0.66
C PHE A 234 -6.05 -18.69 -0.68
N HIS A 235 -4.80 -18.27 -0.62
CA HIS A 235 -3.90 -18.28 -1.76
C HIS A 235 -2.98 -19.53 -1.69
N PRO A 236 -2.67 -20.21 -2.81
CA PRO A 236 -1.88 -21.44 -2.80
C PRO A 236 -0.41 -21.22 -2.40
N HIS A 237 0.08 -19.99 -2.46
CA HIS A 237 1.44 -19.65 -2.05
C HIS A 237 1.45 -19.01 -0.66
N LEU A 238 2.54 -19.23 0.08
CA LEU A 238 2.78 -18.53 1.33
C LEU A 238 3.17 -17.07 1.03
N ILE A 239 2.30 -16.13 1.38
CA ILE A 239 2.50 -14.70 1.22
C ILE A 239 2.18 -13.99 2.52
N THR A 240 2.75 -12.80 2.71
CA THR A 240 2.63 -11.99 3.93
C THR A 240 1.35 -11.17 3.99
N ALA A 241 0.76 -10.84 2.83
CA ALA A 241 -0.56 -10.24 2.73
C ALA A 241 -1.64 -11.32 2.55
N ARG A 242 -2.87 -10.98 2.91
CA ARG A 242 -4.02 -11.87 2.85
C ARG A 242 -5.15 -11.25 2.06
N CYS A 243 -5.93 -12.08 1.38
CA CYS A 243 -7.16 -11.68 0.72
C CYS A 243 -8.37 -12.14 1.53
N TYR A 244 -9.33 -11.25 1.72
CA TYR A 244 -10.59 -11.55 2.39
C TYR A 244 -11.76 -11.15 1.52
N ARG A 245 -12.84 -11.95 1.55
CA ARG A 245 -14.11 -11.64 0.94
C ARG A 245 -15.08 -11.14 2.00
N LYS A 246 -15.81 -10.09 1.69
CA LYS A 246 -16.91 -9.58 2.51
C LYS A 246 -17.96 -10.67 2.74
N LEU A 247 -18.36 -10.90 4.00
CA LEU A 247 -19.51 -11.70 4.33
C LEU A 247 -20.76 -10.84 4.22
N THR A 248 -21.71 -11.24 3.39
CA THR A 248 -23.05 -10.64 3.34
C THR A 248 -23.93 -11.40 4.32
N VAL A 249 -24.48 -10.69 5.31
CA VAL A 249 -25.53 -11.24 6.16
C VAL A 249 -26.77 -11.40 5.30
N SER A 250 -27.21 -12.65 5.11
CA SER A 250 -28.45 -12.98 4.41
C SER A 250 -29.67 -12.64 5.25
#